data_4250ff8e2499f5c7771df86ab2b1e21b
#
_entry.id   4250ff8e2499f5c7771df86ab2b1e21b
#
_cell.length_a   1.000
_cell.length_b   1.000
_cell.length_c   1.000
_cell.angle_alpha   90.00
_cell.angle_beta   90.00
_cell.angle_gamma   90.00
#
_symmetry.space_group_name_H-M   'P 1'
#
loop_
_entity.id
_entity.type
_entity.pdbx_description
1 polymer ?
#
loop_
_entity_poly.entity_id
_entity_poly.type
_entity_poly.pdbx_seq_one_letter_code
_entity_poly.pdbx_strand_id
1 'polypeptide(L)'
;MLNKYLPLILLFSWGHAFSQSNLHSRIDRAASSIEPKVIEWRRDIHQNPELGNQETRTARLIADHLRALGMEVTEKVAVTGVIGLLKGGHPGPTVALRADMDALPVTERNDLPFKSTKTTIYNGQEIGVMHACGHDTHVSILMGVAEILAGMKNELHGNVKFIFQPAEEGVFGEGLASWGAKQMVEEGVMEGVDAIFGLHINSQTEVGKIKYRSGPAMAAVDNLKLTVNGRQAHGAYPWSSVDPIVASSQIINSLQTIISRNVNITENPAIVTIGSIHGGVRQNIIPEKVEMLGTVRTYGQKQQALIHKRIYEIATKTGEAAGATVNVEIEKIYPATVNNPDLTEKMVSTLKLVAGEENIIYHDPITGAEDFSYYQMEAPGLFIFLGGMPKGKDPTEVAAHHTPDFFIDESGLILGVRALSYLTVDYMNGN
;
A
#
# COMPACT_ATOMS: atom_id res chain seq x y z
N MET A 1 41.52 20.03 44.47
CA MET A 1 41.24 20.58 43.09
C MET A 1 39.90 20.04 42.67
N LEU A 2 38.84 20.84 42.87
CA LEU A 2 37.47 20.44 42.62
C LEU A 2 37.07 20.76 41.16
N ASN A 3 36.39 19.80 40.59
CA ASN A 3 35.74 19.75 39.27
C ASN A 3 35.09 21.03 38.80
N LYS A 4 35.50 21.53 37.62
CA LYS A 4 34.87 22.66 36.88
C LYS A 4 34.32 22.25 35.50
N TYR A 5 33.82 21.04 35.35
CA TYR A 5 33.23 20.60 34.05
C TYR A 5 31.89 19.94 34.23
N LEU A 6 30.86 20.71 34.62
CA LEU A 6 29.47 20.19 34.54
C LEU A 6 28.42 21.31 34.47
N PRO A 7 28.37 22.19 33.44
CA PRO A 7 27.09 22.68 32.98
C PRO A 7 26.89 22.82 31.46
N LEU A 8 27.78 22.29 30.60
CA LEU A 8 27.65 22.53 29.17
C LEU A 8 26.71 21.55 28.43
N ILE A 9 26.45 20.37 28.98
CA ILE A 9 25.62 19.33 28.32
C ILE A 9 24.11 19.62 28.44
N LEU A 10 23.69 20.26 29.53
CA LEU A 10 22.27 20.59 29.75
C LEU A 10 21.72 21.76 28.90
N LEU A 11 22.59 22.66 28.42
CA LEU A 11 22.16 23.80 27.58
C LEU A 11 21.86 23.40 26.12
N PHE A 12 22.51 22.39 25.60
CA PHE A 12 22.28 21.90 24.22
C PHE A 12 20.93 21.17 24.08
N SER A 13 20.54 20.37 25.05
CA SER A 13 19.26 19.63 25.02
C SER A 13 18.03 20.53 25.14
N TRP A 14 18.12 21.63 25.90
CA TRP A 14 17.02 22.60 26.04
C TRP A 14 16.83 23.46 24.77
N GLY A 15 17.89 23.82 24.07
CA GLY A 15 17.82 24.57 22.82
C GLY A 15 17.10 23.79 21.70
N HIS A 16 17.34 22.50 21.58
CA HIS A 16 16.69 21.64 20.59
C HIS A 16 15.20 21.41 20.88
N ALA A 17 14.82 21.17 22.13
CA ALA A 17 13.42 20.98 22.52
C ALA A 17 12.56 22.24 22.30
N PHE A 18 13.10 23.43 22.55
CA PHE A 18 12.43 24.71 22.27
C PHE A 18 12.26 24.99 20.78
N SER A 19 13.25 24.67 19.96
CA SER A 19 13.19 24.82 18.49
C SER A 19 12.12 23.90 17.88
N GLN A 20 12.04 22.66 18.33
CA GLN A 20 11.12 21.65 17.81
C GLN A 20 9.65 21.94 18.19
N SER A 21 9.37 22.32 19.43
CA SER A 21 8.01 22.71 19.83
C SER A 21 7.51 23.93 19.04
N ASN A 22 8.41 24.78 18.57
CA ASN A 22 8.07 25.90 17.69
C ASN A 22 7.70 25.40 16.27
N LEU A 23 8.44 24.43 15.70
CA LEU A 23 8.11 23.85 14.39
C LEU A 23 6.75 23.14 14.42
N HIS A 24 6.48 22.30 15.41
CA HIS A 24 5.18 21.64 15.58
C HIS A 24 4.02 22.64 15.67
N SER A 25 4.16 23.69 16.50
CA SER A 25 3.14 24.73 16.63
C SER A 25 2.90 25.50 15.32
N ARG A 26 3.91 25.65 14.49
CA ARG A 26 3.78 26.27 13.14
C ARG A 26 3.11 25.34 12.16
N ILE A 27 3.46 24.05 12.19
CA ILE A 27 2.78 23.03 11.40
C ILE A 27 1.29 23.01 11.74
N ASP A 28 0.93 23.00 13.03
CA ASP A 28 -0.48 23.01 13.47
C ASP A 28 -1.26 24.22 12.96
N ARG A 29 -0.68 25.42 13.06
CA ARG A 29 -1.32 26.63 12.51
C ARG A 29 -1.46 26.59 11.00
N ALA A 30 -0.41 26.17 10.30
CA ALA A 30 -0.43 26.06 8.85
C ALA A 30 -1.43 24.97 8.39
N ALA A 31 -1.46 23.83 9.06
CA ALA A 31 -2.41 22.75 8.80
C ALA A 31 -3.87 23.21 8.97
N SER A 32 -4.19 23.90 10.06
CA SER A 32 -5.54 24.47 10.25
C SER A 32 -5.92 25.50 9.19
N SER A 33 -4.95 26.25 8.67
CA SER A 33 -5.18 27.25 7.61
C SER A 33 -5.41 26.61 6.24
N ILE A 34 -4.77 25.45 5.94
CA ILE A 34 -4.83 24.82 4.63
C ILE A 34 -5.96 23.79 4.51
N GLU A 35 -6.61 23.40 5.61
CA GLU A 35 -7.66 22.38 5.64
C GLU A 35 -8.74 22.56 4.56
N PRO A 36 -9.33 23.76 4.34
CA PRO A 36 -10.31 23.95 3.27
C PRO A 36 -9.77 23.62 1.88
N LYS A 37 -8.50 23.92 1.63
CA LYS A 37 -7.80 23.63 0.38
C LYS A 37 -7.55 22.15 0.16
N VAL A 38 -7.17 21.43 1.22
CA VAL A 38 -7.00 19.96 1.19
C VAL A 38 -8.32 19.27 0.84
N ILE A 39 -9.43 19.72 1.43
CA ILE A 39 -10.78 19.23 1.11
C ILE A 39 -11.16 19.56 -0.35
N GLU A 40 -10.86 20.76 -0.83
CA GLU A 40 -11.14 21.18 -2.21
C GLU A 40 -10.37 20.30 -3.21
N TRP A 41 -9.07 20.08 -3.01
CA TRP A 41 -8.26 19.20 -3.86
C TRP A 41 -8.78 17.77 -3.85
N ARG A 42 -9.09 17.22 -2.67
CA ARG A 42 -9.69 15.89 -2.53
C ARG A 42 -10.97 15.75 -3.37
N ARG A 43 -11.89 16.70 -3.26
CA ARG A 43 -13.17 16.68 -3.98
C ARG A 43 -13.00 16.83 -5.48
N ASP A 44 -12.06 17.68 -5.91
CA ASP A 44 -11.74 17.86 -7.32
C ASP A 44 -11.15 16.59 -7.96
N ILE A 45 -10.24 15.91 -7.26
CA ILE A 45 -9.65 14.64 -7.70
C ILE A 45 -10.72 13.54 -7.69
N HIS A 46 -11.53 13.44 -6.63
CA HIS A 46 -12.62 12.47 -6.52
C HIS A 46 -13.63 12.57 -7.66
N GLN A 47 -13.98 13.79 -8.05
CA GLN A 47 -14.92 14.04 -9.15
C GLN A 47 -14.34 13.73 -10.53
N ASN A 48 -13.02 13.69 -10.65
CA ASN A 48 -12.29 13.46 -11.89
C ASN A 48 -11.30 12.30 -11.78
N PRO A 49 -11.75 11.10 -11.39
CA PRO A 49 -10.88 9.95 -11.16
C PRO A 49 -10.28 9.43 -12.47
N GLU A 50 -9.06 8.94 -12.39
CA GLU A 50 -8.31 8.36 -13.51
C GLU A 50 -7.75 6.99 -13.09
N LEU A 51 -7.82 6.00 -13.98
CA LEU A 51 -7.30 4.65 -13.73
C LEU A 51 -5.77 4.61 -13.77
N GLY A 52 -5.19 3.58 -13.21
CA GLY A 52 -3.75 3.34 -13.16
C GLY A 52 -3.07 3.50 -14.52
N ASN A 53 -1.99 4.28 -14.54
CA ASN A 53 -1.23 4.72 -15.73
C ASN A 53 -2.02 5.62 -16.71
N GLN A 54 -3.16 6.17 -16.28
CA GLN A 54 -3.95 7.14 -17.04
C GLN A 54 -4.13 8.46 -16.26
N GLU A 55 -3.50 8.64 -15.12
CA GLU A 55 -3.65 9.74 -14.16
C GLU A 55 -3.04 11.06 -14.67
N THR A 56 -3.30 11.41 -15.93
CA THR A 56 -2.63 12.52 -16.61
C THR A 56 -3.07 13.89 -16.11
N ARG A 57 -4.36 14.05 -15.76
CA ARG A 57 -4.90 15.27 -15.17
C ARG A 57 -4.41 15.46 -13.74
N THR A 58 -4.49 14.41 -12.93
CA THR A 58 -4.05 14.40 -11.53
C THR A 58 -2.55 14.68 -11.45
N ALA A 59 -1.74 14.04 -12.28
CA ALA A 59 -0.30 14.29 -12.38
C ALA A 59 0.02 15.75 -12.71
N ARG A 60 -0.71 16.36 -13.67
CA ARG A 60 -0.54 17.75 -14.03
C ARG A 60 -0.89 18.69 -12.87
N LEU A 61 -2.02 18.46 -12.18
CA LEU A 61 -2.43 19.22 -11.01
C LEU A 61 -1.32 19.22 -9.94
N ILE A 62 -0.77 18.05 -9.66
CA ILE A 62 0.31 17.85 -8.69
C ILE A 62 1.58 18.59 -9.15
N ALA A 63 2.01 18.37 -10.39
CA ALA A 63 3.25 18.96 -10.91
C ALA A 63 3.19 20.49 -10.89
N ASP A 64 2.07 21.08 -11.30
CA ASP A 64 1.87 22.54 -11.30
C ASP A 64 1.89 23.09 -9.86
N HIS A 65 1.25 22.38 -8.89
CA HIS A 65 1.28 22.75 -7.48
C HIS A 65 2.71 22.74 -6.91
N LEU A 66 3.47 21.66 -7.13
CA LEU A 66 4.84 21.55 -6.62
C LEU A 66 5.79 22.58 -7.22
N ARG A 67 5.63 22.89 -8.53
CA ARG A 67 6.39 23.98 -9.18
C ARG A 67 6.08 25.35 -8.59
N ALA A 68 4.80 25.62 -8.31
CA ALA A 68 4.40 26.86 -7.68
C ALA A 68 5.01 27.05 -6.28
N LEU A 69 5.32 25.96 -5.59
CA LEU A 69 6.02 25.92 -4.30
C LEU A 69 7.56 26.03 -4.45
N GLY A 70 8.08 26.08 -5.67
CA GLY A 70 9.52 26.25 -5.95
C GLY A 70 10.33 24.96 -5.78
N MET A 71 9.71 23.80 -5.98
CA MET A 71 10.39 22.50 -5.96
C MET A 71 10.99 22.13 -7.32
N GLU A 72 12.00 21.28 -7.32
CA GLU A 72 12.45 20.58 -8.52
C GLU A 72 11.47 19.45 -8.83
N VAL A 73 10.83 19.48 -10.01
CA VAL A 73 9.76 18.54 -10.35
C VAL A 73 10.17 17.68 -11.54
N THR A 74 10.06 16.36 -11.38
CA THR A 74 10.19 15.35 -12.44
C THR A 74 8.83 14.72 -12.68
N GLU A 75 8.40 14.71 -13.94
CA GLU A 75 7.13 14.12 -14.38
C GLU A 75 7.36 12.85 -15.19
N LYS A 76 6.30 12.07 -15.40
CA LYS A 76 6.29 10.85 -16.22
C LYS A 76 7.23 9.76 -15.69
N VAL A 77 7.44 9.72 -14.38
CA VAL A 77 8.11 8.62 -13.71
C VAL A 77 7.10 7.47 -13.60
N ALA A 78 7.47 6.27 -13.98
CA ALA A 78 6.54 5.14 -14.06
C ALA A 78 5.22 5.50 -14.79
N VAL A 79 5.35 6.13 -15.96
CA VAL A 79 4.30 6.59 -16.89
C VAL A 79 3.67 7.94 -16.51
N THR A 80 2.96 8.04 -15.38
CA THR A 80 2.25 9.27 -14.98
C THR A 80 2.72 9.84 -13.66
N GLY A 81 3.62 9.15 -12.94
CA GLY A 81 4.11 9.57 -11.63
C GLY A 81 4.83 10.92 -11.63
N VAL A 82 4.76 11.60 -10.49
CA VAL A 82 5.35 12.91 -10.26
C VAL A 82 6.23 12.90 -9.02
N ILE A 83 7.46 13.39 -9.15
CA ILE A 83 8.41 13.56 -8.05
C ILE A 83 8.66 15.05 -7.83
N GLY A 84 8.54 15.49 -6.58
CA GLY A 84 8.96 16.82 -6.15
C GLY A 84 10.12 16.75 -5.17
N LEU A 85 11.19 17.50 -5.40
CA LEU A 85 12.29 17.61 -4.46
C LEU A 85 12.31 19.01 -3.82
N LEU A 86 12.05 19.06 -2.52
CA LEU A 86 12.20 20.24 -1.69
C LEU A 86 13.57 20.21 -1.00
N LYS A 87 14.46 21.13 -1.37
CA LYS A 87 15.76 21.29 -0.70
C LYS A 87 15.61 22.16 0.55
N GLY A 88 15.97 21.61 1.69
CA GLY A 88 15.97 22.33 2.96
C GLY A 88 17.12 23.32 3.10
N GLY A 89 17.03 24.20 4.10
CA GLY A 89 18.01 25.25 4.36
C GLY A 89 19.32 24.74 5.01
N HIS A 90 19.31 23.57 5.58
CA HIS A 90 20.47 22.99 6.29
C HIS A 90 20.77 21.58 5.80
N PRO A 91 22.05 21.14 5.89
CA PRO A 91 22.42 19.74 5.60
C PRO A 91 21.68 18.77 6.51
N GLY A 92 21.33 17.61 5.98
CA GLY A 92 20.64 16.56 6.73
C GLY A 92 20.17 15.41 5.81
N PRO A 93 19.37 14.47 6.32
CA PRO A 93 18.87 13.34 5.56
C PRO A 93 17.86 13.75 4.49
N THR A 94 17.63 12.85 3.52
CA THR A 94 16.52 12.97 2.59
C THR A 94 15.38 12.06 3.04
N VAL A 95 14.25 12.65 3.38
CA VAL A 95 13.02 11.95 3.74
C VAL A 95 12.10 11.89 2.54
N ALA A 96 11.62 10.70 2.19
CA ALA A 96 10.59 10.53 1.16
C ALA A 96 9.20 10.45 1.80
N LEU A 97 8.20 11.01 1.11
CA LEU A 97 6.79 10.91 1.45
C LEU A 97 6.04 10.43 0.21
N ARG A 98 5.16 9.43 0.36
CA ARG A 98 4.44 8.82 -0.76
C ARG A 98 2.93 8.99 -0.64
N ALA A 99 2.30 9.29 -1.77
CA ALA A 99 0.87 9.11 -2.01
C ALA A 99 0.66 8.42 -3.37
N ASP A 100 -0.20 7.42 -3.41
CA ASP A 100 -0.76 6.87 -4.64
C ASP A 100 -1.84 7.80 -5.20
N MET A 101 -2.17 7.68 -6.51
CA MET A 101 -3.08 8.64 -7.14
C MET A 101 -4.09 8.03 -8.12
N ASP A 102 -4.10 6.73 -8.29
CA ASP A 102 -5.00 6.03 -9.21
C ASP A 102 -6.37 5.72 -8.60
N ALA A 103 -7.35 5.51 -9.49
CA ALA A 103 -8.72 5.15 -9.17
C ALA A 103 -9.07 3.75 -9.69
N LEU A 104 -10.24 3.26 -9.32
CA LEU A 104 -10.74 1.92 -9.62
C LEU A 104 -11.90 1.92 -10.62
N PRO A 105 -12.08 0.84 -11.41
CA PRO A 105 -13.23 0.65 -12.28
C PRO A 105 -14.48 0.26 -11.46
N VAL A 106 -14.98 1.19 -10.66
CA VAL A 106 -16.14 1.04 -9.77
C VAL A 106 -17.15 2.15 -10.07
N THR A 107 -18.42 1.78 -10.24
CA THR A 107 -19.50 2.75 -10.42
C THR A 107 -19.96 3.28 -9.06
N GLU A 108 -19.76 4.56 -8.80
CA GLU A 108 -20.11 5.19 -7.54
C GLU A 108 -21.63 5.27 -7.33
N ARG A 109 -22.09 4.91 -6.12
CA ARG A 109 -23.49 4.99 -5.72
C ARG A 109 -23.79 6.06 -4.68
N ASN A 110 -22.76 6.69 -4.11
CA ASN A 110 -22.96 7.77 -3.13
C ASN A 110 -23.74 8.95 -3.71
N ASP A 111 -24.45 9.67 -2.86
CA ASP A 111 -25.11 10.93 -3.20
C ASP A 111 -24.29 12.10 -2.68
N LEU A 112 -23.13 12.32 -3.29
CA LEU A 112 -22.20 13.39 -2.93
C LEU A 112 -22.22 14.50 -3.99
N PRO A 113 -22.09 15.78 -3.59
CA PRO A 113 -22.03 16.90 -4.56
C PRO A 113 -20.86 16.82 -5.55
N PHE A 114 -19.80 16.10 -5.18
CA PHE A 114 -18.59 15.86 -5.96
C PHE A 114 -18.44 14.40 -6.42
N LYS A 115 -19.53 13.65 -6.43
CA LYS A 115 -19.60 12.28 -6.94
C LYS A 115 -19.01 12.16 -8.33
N SER A 116 -18.28 11.08 -8.57
CA SER A 116 -17.80 10.74 -9.91
C SER A 116 -18.95 10.32 -10.84
N THR A 117 -18.91 10.87 -12.04
CA THR A 117 -19.77 10.45 -13.18
C THR A 117 -18.94 9.95 -14.35
N LYS A 118 -17.64 9.71 -14.14
CA LYS A 118 -16.74 9.21 -15.16
C LYS A 118 -17.03 7.75 -15.47
N THR A 119 -16.94 7.38 -16.74
CA THR A 119 -17.06 6.00 -17.21
C THR A 119 -15.87 5.66 -18.11
N THR A 120 -15.60 4.37 -18.23
CA THR A 120 -14.59 3.81 -19.12
C THR A 120 -15.05 2.47 -19.66
N ILE A 121 -14.36 1.95 -20.70
CA ILE A 121 -14.53 0.57 -21.14
C ILE A 121 -13.51 -0.31 -20.44
N TYR A 122 -13.97 -1.22 -19.60
CA TYR A 122 -13.13 -2.18 -18.89
C TYR A 122 -13.61 -3.60 -19.20
N ASN A 123 -12.70 -4.47 -19.68
CA ASN A 123 -13.03 -5.83 -20.13
C ASN A 123 -14.22 -5.88 -21.13
N GLY A 124 -14.33 -4.89 -22.04
CA GLY A 124 -15.38 -4.81 -23.05
C GLY A 124 -16.75 -4.33 -22.54
N GLN A 125 -16.84 -3.88 -21.30
CA GLN A 125 -18.07 -3.35 -20.70
C GLN A 125 -17.87 -1.91 -20.24
N GLU A 126 -18.89 -1.07 -20.39
CA GLU A 126 -18.89 0.27 -19.81
C GLU A 126 -19.09 0.17 -18.30
N ILE A 127 -18.19 0.81 -17.54
CA ILE A 127 -18.22 0.84 -16.07
C ILE A 127 -17.85 2.24 -15.57
N GLY A 128 -18.34 2.62 -14.39
CA GLY A 128 -17.92 3.85 -13.72
C GLY A 128 -16.49 3.78 -13.24
N VAL A 129 -15.88 4.94 -13.01
CA VAL A 129 -14.56 5.08 -12.39
C VAL A 129 -14.71 5.87 -11.10
N MET A 130 -14.14 5.39 -10.00
CA MET A 130 -14.27 5.99 -8.67
C MET A 130 -12.99 5.82 -7.86
N HIS A 131 -12.62 6.84 -7.07
CA HIS A 131 -11.65 6.65 -5.98
C HIS A 131 -12.27 5.84 -4.82
N ALA A 132 -12.43 4.53 -5.04
CA ALA A 132 -13.02 3.61 -4.08
C ALA A 132 -12.00 3.03 -3.08
N CYS A 133 -10.73 3.48 -3.12
CA CYS A 133 -9.70 3.17 -2.14
C CYS A 133 -9.24 4.39 -1.34
N GLY A 134 -9.55 5.60 -1.80
CA GLY A 134 -9.27 6.84 -1.07
C GLY A 134 -7.96 7.53 -1.46
N HIS A 135 -7.36 7.17 -2.60
CA HIS A 135 -6.11 7.78 -3.09
C HIS A 135 -6.25 9.28 -3.36
N ASP A 136 -7.45 9.77 -3.68
CA ASP A 136 -7.78 11.20 -3.72
C ASP A 136 -7.47 11.91 -2.39
N THR A 137 -7.65 11.22 -1.25
CA THR A 137 -7.31 11.74 0.08
C THR A 137 -5.79 11.73 0.31
N HIS A 138 -5.08 10.69 -0.16
CA HIS A 138 -3.63 10.59 -0.03
C HIS A 138 -2.93 11.69 -0.80
N VAL A 139 -3.34 11.92 -2.06
CA VAL A 139 -2.82 13.03 -2.89
C VAL A 139 -3.05 14.37 -2.23
N SER A 140 -4.28 14.66 -1.80
CA SER A 140 -4.62 15.95 -1.21
C SER A 140 -3.89 16.20 0.12
N ILE A 141 -3.72 15.18 0.96
CA ILE A 141 -2.92 15.22 2.18
C ILE A 141 -1.47 15.57 1.82
N LEU A 142 -0.85 14.86 0.86
CA LEU A 142 0.55 15.06 0.50
C LEU A 142 0.80 16.42 -0.17
N MET A 143 -0.16 16.93 -0.96
CA MET A 143 -0.12 18.31 -1.47
C MET A 143 -0.16 19.34 -0.33
N GLY A 144 -0.96 19.10 0.71
CA GLY A 144 -1.00 19.92 1.92
C GLY A 144 0.32 19.90 2.69
N VAL A 145 0.93 18.73 2.86
CA VAL A 145 2.27 18.59 3.47
C VAL A 145 3.32 19.35 2.67
N ALA A 146 3.26 19.27 1.33
CA ALA A 146 4.19 19.99 0.45
C ALA A 146 4.11 21.51 0.66
N GLU A 147 2.91 22.08 0.77
CA GLU A 147 2.71 23.52 1.00
C GLU A 147 3.26 23.94 2.38
N ILE A 148 2.99 23.14 3.43
CA ILE A 148 3.47 23.43 4.79
C ILE A 148 5.00 23.40 4.85
N LEU A 149 5.62 22.33 4.36
CA LEU A 149 7.08 22.16 4.43
C LEU A 149 7.82 23.15 3.53
N ALA A 150 7.27 23.49 2.37
CA ALA A 150 7.82 24.55 1.53
C ALA A 150 7.83 25.92 2.22
N GLY A 151 6.77 26.22 2.99
CA GLY A 151 6.67 27.46 3.80
C GLY A 151 7.68 27.56 4.94
N MET A 152 8.35 26.47 5.29
CA MET A 152 9.39 26.43 6.34
C MET A 152 10.72 25.83 5.85
N LYS A 153 10.94 25.76 4.55
CA LYS A 153 12.10 25.11 3.93
C LYS A 153 13.46 25.54 4.49
N ASN A 154 13.60 26.83 4.84
CA ASN A 154 14.85 27.37 5.35
C ASN A 154 15.25 26.84 6.74
N GLU A 155 14.32 26.19 7.43
CA GLU A 155 14.50 25.61 8.77
C GLU A 155 14.63 24.09 8.74
N LEU A 156 14.41 23.47 7.55
CA LEU A 156 14.52 22.03 7.40
C LEU A 156 15.98 21.59 7.33
N HIS A 157 16.30 20.54 8.08
CA HIS A 157 17.60 19.87 8.07
C HIS A 157 17.56 18.66 7.13
N GLY A 158 17.97 18.86 5.86
CA GLY A 158 17.92 17.85 4.82
C GLY A 158 16.92 18.17 3.72
N ASN A 159 16.51 17.16 2.94
CA ASN A 159 15.62 17.31 1.81
C ASN A 159 14.33 16.50 2.00
N VAL A 160 13.23 16.93 1.37
CA VAL A 160 12.00 16.15 1.28
C VAL A 160 11.74 15.76 -0.17
N LYS A 161 11.60 14.46 -0.43
CA LYS A 161 11.22 13.92 -1.73
C LYS A 161 9.75 13.52 -1.68
N PHE A 162 8.90 14.25 -2.39
CA PHE A 162 7.47 13.95 -2.53
C PHE A 162 7.29 13.00 -3.71
N ILE A 163 6.69 11.84 -3.47
CA ILE A 163 6.45 10.78 -4.44
C ILE A 163 4.94 10.65 -4.64
N PHE A 164 4.44 11.08 -5.80
CA PHE A 164 3.07 10.85 -6.22
C PHE A 164 3.07 9.71 -7.23
N GLN A 165 2.61 8.56 -6.77
CA GLN A 165 2.76 7.29 -7.43
C GLN A 165 1.53 6.92 -8.25
N PRO A 166 1.68 6.47 -9.52
CA PRO A 166 0.59 5.91 -10.30
C PRO A 166 0.36 4.44 -10.02
N ALA A 167 -0.77 3.90 -10.47
CA ALA A 167 -1.04 2.48 -10.68
C ALA A 167 -0.72 1.57 -9.48
N GLU A 168 -1.13 1.95 -8.26
CA GLU A 168 -1.06 1.09 -7.08
C GLU A 168 -2.03 -0.09 -7.21
N GLU A 169 -3.25 0.18 -7.68
CA GLU A 169 -4.33 -0.81 -7.87
C GLU A 169 -4.15 -1.65 -9.15
N GLY A 170 -3.13 -1.35 -9.92
CA GLY A 170 -2.81 -2.05 -11.15
C GLY A 170 -2.86 -1.22 -12.41
N VAL A 171 -2.44 -1.86 -13.48
CA VAL A 171 -2.35 -1.26 -14.80
C VAL A 171 -3.60 -1.58 -15.60
N PHE A 172 -4.29 -0.54 -16.06
CA PHE A 172 -5.50 -0.65 -16.88
C PHE A 172 -5.20 -0.26 -18.32
N GLY A 173 -4.90 -1.26 -19.17
CA GLY A 173 -4.61 -1.06 -20.60
C GLY A 173 -3.76 -2.19 -21.19
N GLU A 174 -3.86 -2.41 -22.51
CA GLU A 174 -3.05 -3.40 -23.20
C GLU A 174 -1.58 -2.95 -23.27
N GLY A 175 -0.66 -3.87 -22.97
CA GLY A 175 0.78 -3.68 -23.16
C GLY A 175 1.50 -2.91 -22.05
N LEU A 176 0.87 -2.59 -20.94
CA LEU A 176 1.48 -1.95 -19.78
C LEU A 176 1.86 -3.05 -18.76
N ALA A 177 3.14 -3.20 -18.47
CA ALA A 177 3.69 -4.38 -17.81
C ALA A 177 4.17 -4.17 -16.37
N SER A 178 4.06 -2.95 -15.79
CA SER A 178 4.68 -2.66 -14.51
C SER A 178 3.76 -1.91 -13.55
N TRP A 179 3.74 -2.36 -12.30
CA TRP A 179 3.06 -1.73 -11.18
C TRP A 179 3.82 -0.50 -10.71
N GLY A 180 3.11 0.53 -10.23
CA GLY A 180 3.63 1.85 -10.00
C GLY A 180 4.88 1.92 -9.12
N ALA A 181 4.84 1.45 -7.87
CA ALA A 181 5.99 1.52 -6.97
C ALA A 181 7.20 0.74 -7.46
N LYS A 182 6.97 -0.46 -8.00
CA LYS A 182 8.06 -1.28 -8.55
C LYS A 182 8.81 -0.54 -9.65
N GLN A 183 8.08 0.02 -10.61
CA GLN A 183 8.67 0.75 -11.73
C GLN A 183 9.36 2.04 -11.23
N MET A 184 8.76 2.78 -10.29
CA MET A 184 9.38 3.96 -9.70
C MET A 184 10.72 3.63 -9.03
N VAL A 185 10.81 2.50 -8.33
CA VAL A 185 12.06 2.02 -7.72
C VAL A 185 13.09 1.65 -8.80
N GLU A 186 12.67 0.93 -9.84
CA GLU A 186 13.52 0.58 -10.98
C GLU A 186 14.05 1.82 -11.74
N GLU A 187 13.28 2.91 -11.76
CA GLU A 187 13.68 4.22 -12.31
C GLU A 187 14.52 5.09 -11.34
N GLY A 188 14.91 4.53 -10.16
CA GLY A 188 15.85 5.18 -9.24
C GLY A 188 15.23 6.22 -8.30
N VAL A 189 13.90 6.22 -8.13
CA VAL A 189 13.21 7.21 -7.27
C VAL A 189 13.73 7.19 -5.82
N MET A 190 14.20 6.03 -5.34
CA MET A 190 14.71 5.88 -3.98
C MET A 190 16.20 6.22 -3.81
N GLU A 191 16.90 6.62 -4.86
CA GLU A 191 18.31 7.01 -4.73
C GLU A 191 18.49 8.17 -3.74
N GLY A 192 19.36 7.95 -2.74
CA GLY A 192 19.69 8.93 -1.71
C GLY A 192 18.59 9.18 -0.69
N VAL A 193 17.59 8.32 -0.57
CA VAL A 193 16.54 8.38 0.46
C VAL A 193 16.99 7.66 1.72
N ASP A 194 16.93 8.34 2.88
CA ASP A 194 17.32 7.78 4.18
C ASP A 194 16.15 7.15 4.94
N ALA A 195 14.93 7.65 4.73
CA ALA A 195 13.69 7.09 5.27
C ALA A 195 12.49 7.45 4.39
N ILE A 196 11.45 6.61 4.42
CA ILE A 196 10.20 6.89 3.72
C ILE A 196 8.99 6.74 4.64
N PHE A 197 8.05 7.67 4.53
CA PHE A 197 6.74 7.62 5.21
C PHE A 197 5.61 7.60 4.19
N GLY A 198 4.59 6.81 4.49
CA GLY A 198 3.34 6.77 3.74
C GLY A 198 2.17 6.56 4.67
N LEU A 199 0.98 6.87 4.18
CA LEU A 199 -0.26 6.56 4.89
C LEU A 199 -1.31 6.00 3.91
N HIS A 200 -2.24 5.23 4.46
CA HIS A 200 -3.48 4.86 3.78
C HIS A 200 -4.67 5.28 4.63
N ILE A 201 -5.66 5.91 4.00
CA ILE A 201 -6.94 6.19 4.67
C ILE A 201 -7.68 4.88 4.92
N ASN A 202 -8.40 4.77 6.03
CA ASN A 202 -9.16 3.56 6.37
C ASN A 202 -10.61 3.90 6.69
N SER A 203 -11.54 3.46 5.82
CA SER A 203 -12.98 3.74 5.94
C SER A 203 -13.63 3.09 7.16
N GLN A 204 -12.97 2.14 7.81
CA GLN A 204 -13.47 1.42 8.97
C GLN A 204 -12.73 1.77 10.27
N THR A 205 -11.93 2.84 10.24
CA THR A 205 -11.30 3.43 11.42
C THR A 205 -11.82 4.84 11.60
N GLU A 206 -12.27 5.15 12.81
CA GLU A 206 -12.85 6.45 13.14
C GLU A 206 -11.87 7.60 12.93
N VAL A 207 -12.34 8.73 12.40
CA VAL A 207 -11.54 9.95 12.22
C VAL A 207 -10.90 10.39 13.53
N GLY A 208 -9.70 10.94 13.44
CA GLY A 208 -8.90 11.32 14.60
C GLY A 208 -8.01 10.21 15.14
N LYS A 209 -8.11 8.98 14.60
CA LYS A 209 -7.27 7.84 15.00
C LYS A 209 -6.23 7.51 13.96
N ILE A 210 -5.08 7.01 14.42
CA ILE A 210 -4.00 6.47 13.58
C ILE A 210 -3.74 5.04 14.02
N LYS A 211 -3.67 4.10 13.06
CA LYS A 211 -3.22 2.73 13.31
C LYS A 211 -1.81 2.55 12.78
N TYR A 212 -0.99 1.82 13.52
CA TYR A 212 0.36 1.46 13.10
C TYR A 212 0.71 0.04 13.56
N ARG A 213 1.74 -0.52 12.93
CA ARG A 213 2.34 -1.78 13.34
C ARG A 213 3.84 -1.75 13.09
N SER A 214 4.64 -2.25 14.03
CA SER A 214 6.07 -2.51 13.84
C SER A 214 6.26 -3.89 13.20
N GLY A 215 7.19 -4.01 12.25
CA GLY A 215 7.41 -5.23 11.50
C GLY A 215 6.36 -5.47 10.41
N PRO A 216 6.02 -6.74 10.09
CA PRO A 216 5.09 -7.06 9.01
C PRO A 216 3.68 -6.51 9.27
N ALA A 217 3.25 -5.56 8.45
CA ALA A 217 1.95 -4.88 8.56
C ALA A 217 0.93 -5.39 7.56
N MET A 218 1.34 -5.62 6.29
CA MET A 218 0.48 -6.12 5.23
C MET A 218 1.14 -7.31 4.51
N ALA A 219 0.31 -8.19 3.95
CA ALA A 219 0.80 -9.42 3.33
C ALA A 219 1.46 -9.19 1.96
N ALA A 220 2.44 -10.03 1.64
CA ALA A 220 2.83 -10.28 0.25
C ALA A 220 1.70 -10.97 -0.50
N VAL A 221 1.64 -10.74 -1.81
CA VAL A 221 0.70 -11.38 -2.73
C VAL A 221 1.46 -12.11 -3.80
N ASP A 222 1.13 -13.41 -3.94
CA ASP A 222 1.56 -14.18 -5.10
C ASP A 222 0.33 -14.77 -5.80
N ASN A 223 0.34 -14.77 -7.13
CA ASN A 223 -0.60 -15.51 -7.96
C ASN A 223 -0.10 -16.95 -8.12
N LEU A 224 -1.01 -17.90 -7.97
CA LEU A 224 -0.74 -19.33 -8.15
C LEU A 224 -1.57 -19.87 -9.30
N LYS A 225 -0.91 -20.50 -10.26
CA LYS A 225 -1.57 -21.26 -11.33
C LYS A 225 -1.03 -22.67 -11.36
N LEU A 226 -1.95 -23.65 -11.35
CA LEU A 226 -1.64 -25.07 -11.47
C LEU A 226 -2.34 -25.62 -12.71
N THR A 227 -1.60 -26.31 -13.57
CA THR A 227 -2.13 -27.01 -14.73
C THR A 227 -1.87 -28.51 -14.56
N VAL A 228 -2.93 -29.28 -14.33
CA VAL A 228 -2.88 -30.73 -14.14
C VAL A 228 -3.23 -31.38 -15.48
N ASN A 229 -2.26 -32.05 -16.08
CA ASN A 229 -2.41 -32.75 -17.36
C ASN A 229 -2.59 -34.23 -17.13
N GLY A 230 -3.66 -34.76 -17.68
CA GLY A 230 -4.01 -36.15 -17.64
C GLY A 230 -4.11 -36.79 -19.05
N ARG A 231 -5.02 -37.72 -19.18
CA ARG A 231 -5.34 -38.35 -20.47
C ARG A 231 -6.83 -38.59 -20.57
N GLN A 232 -7.43 -38.01 -21.62
CA GLN A 232 -8.88 -38.09 -21.87
C GLN A 232 -9.33 -39.52 -22.14
N ALA A 233 -10.52 -39.85 -21.63
CA ALA A 233 -11.21 -41.11 -21.94
C ALA A 233 -12.71 -41.02 -21.70
N HIS A 234 -13.44 -42.05 -22.12
CA HIS A 234 -14.84 -42.20 -21.79
C HIS A 234 -15.01 -42.43 -20.27
N GLY A 235 -15.91 -41.71 -19.61
CA GLY A 235 -16.11 -41.75 -18.15
C GLY A 235 -16.45 -43.13 -17.59
N ALA A 236 -16.99 -44.07 -18.41
CA ALA A 236 -17.22 -45.47 -18.02
C ALA A 236 -15.99 -46.36 -18.12
N TYR A 237 -14.85 -45.86 -18.69
CA TYR A 237 -13.60 -46.62 -18.81
C TYR A 237 -12.42 -45.88 -18.17
N PRO A 238 -12.50 -45.53 -16.86
CA PRO A 238 -11.49 -44.69 -16.18
C PRO A 238 -10.10 -45.34 -16.14
N TRP A 239 -10.01 -46.68 -16.16
CA TRP A 239 -8.73 -47.39 -16.24
C TRP A 239 -7.92 -47.13 -17.53
N SER A 240 -8.54 -46.61 -18.58
CA SER A 240 -7.86 -46.22 -19.81
C SER A 240 -7.42 -44.74 -19.83
N SER A 241 -7.64 -44.03 -18.74
CA SER A 241 -7.35 -42.58 -18.60
C SER A 241 -6.26 -42.31 -17.57
N VAL A 242 -5.92 -41.02 -17.45
CA VAL A 242 -5.34 -40.41 -16.26
C VAL A 242 -6.27 -39.24 -15.92
N ASP A 243 -6.99 -39.35 -14.80
CA ASP A 243 -8.06 -38.40 -14.46
C ASP A 243 -7.50 -37.15 -13.77
N PRO A 244 -7.41 -36.01 -14.46
CA PRO A 244 -6.88 -34.80 -13.87
C PRO A 244 -7.86 -34.14 -12.88
N ILE A 245 -9.16 -34.44 -12.92
CA ILE A 245 -10.14 -33.93 -11.95
C ILE A 245 -9.90 -34.57 -10.58
N VAL A 246 -9.75 -35.91 -10.55
CA VAL A 246 -9.44 -36.63 -9.30
C VAL A 246 -8.08 -36.20 -8.75
N ALA A 247 -7.04 -36.13 -9.62
CA ALA A 247 -5.72 -35.65 -9.22
C ALA A 247 -5.76 -34.21 -8.63
N SER A 248 -6.50 -33.29 -9.27
CA SER A 248 -6.67 -31.91 -8.78
C SER A 248 -7.32 -31.84 -7.41
N SER A 249 -8.36 -32.66 -7.16
CA SER A 249 -9.01 -32.70 -5.84
C SER A 249 -8.06 -33.13 -4.72
N GLN A 250 -7.19 -34.11 -4.99
CA GLN A 250 -6.15 -34.56 -4.06
C GLN A 250 -5.07 -33.47 -3.84
N ILE A 251 -4.67 -32.78 -4.89
CA ILE A 251 -3.72 -31.67 -4.80
C ILE A 251 -4.29 -30.57 -3.92
N ILE A 252 -5.53 -30.11 -4.14
CA ILE A 252 -6.18 -29.07 -3.33
C ILE A 252 -6.15 -29.45 -1.85
N ASN A 253 -6.57 -30.67 -1.50
CA ASN A 253 -6.57 -31.14 -0.12
C ASN A 253 -5.16 -31.20 0.48
N SER A 254 -4.19 -31.68 -0.29
CA SER A 254 -2.81 -31.80 0.18
C SER A 254 -2.14 -30.43 0.39
N LEU A 255 -2.45 -29.42 -0.44
CA LEU A 255 -1.94 -28.06 -0.28
C LEU A 255 -2.37 -27.43 1.06
N GLN A 256 -3.55 -27.80 1.61
CA GLN A 256 -3.99 -27.28 2.92
C GLN A 256 -3.06 -27.72 4.06
N THR A 257 -2.30 -28.78 3.87
CA THR A 257 -1.32 -29.24 4.87
C THR A 257 -0.11 -28.31 4.99
N ILE A 258 0.15 -27.45 4.03
CA ILE A 258 1.26 -26.50 4.08
C ILE A 258 1.13 -25.61 5.31
N ILE A 259 -0.02 -24.96 5.46
CA ILE A 259 -0.26 -24.05 6.58
C ILE A 259 -0.35 -24.82 7.90
N SER A 260 -1.06 -25.92 7.91
CA SER A 260 -1.32 -26.68 9.15
C SER A 260 -0.14 -27.53 9.62
N ARG A 261 0.88 -27.82 8.78
CA ARG A 261 1.97 -28.76 9.11
C ARG A 261 3.39 -28.28 8.80
N ASN A 262 3.56 -27.25 7.97
CA ASN A 262 4.90 -26.78 7.55
C ASN A 262 5.21 -25.35 8.00
N VAL A 263 4.18 -24.52 8.22
CA VAL A 263 4.34 -23.10 8.59
C VAL A 263 4.25 -22.95 10.11
N ASN A 264 5.17 -22.17 10.69
CA ASN A 264 5.05 -21.71 12.07
C ASN A 264 4.09 -20.51 12.12
N ILE A 265 2.81 -20.79 12.34
CA ILE A 265 1.75 -19.75 12.38
C ILE A 265 1.85 -18.83 13.61
N THR A 266 2.69 -19.16 14.60
CA THR A 266 2.91 -18.30 15.77
C THR A 266 3.89 -17.16 15.49
N GLU A 267 4.70 -17.27 14.42
CA GLU A 267 5.57 -16.19 13.97
C GLU A 267 4.81 -15.22 13.05
N ASN A 268 4.21 -15.76 12.00
CA ASN A 268 3.39 -14.99 11.06
C ASN A 268 2.29 -15.88 10.47
N PRO A 269 1.08 -15.36 10.27
CA PRO A 269 0.03 -16.08 9.55
C PRO A 269 0.43 -16.30 8.08
N ALA A 270 -0.28 -17.21 7.40
CA ALA A 270 -0.15 -17.38 5.95
C ALA A 270 -1.44 -17.97 5.38
N ILE A 271 -1.67 -17.72 4.09
CA ILE A 271 -2.85 -18.20 3.37
C ILE A 271 -2.40 -18.83 2.06
N VAL A 272 -2.97 -20.01 1.75
CA VAL A 272 -2.90 -20.66 0.44
C VAL A 272 -4.32 -21.00 0.02
N THR A 273 -4.81 -20.34 -1.02
CA THR A 273 -6.18 -20.52 -1.50
C THR A 273 -6.16 -20.92 -2.98
N ILE A 274 -6.96 -21.94 -3.34
CA ILE A 274 -7.36 -22.17 -4.71
C ILE A 274 -8.75 -21.54 -4.87
N GLY A 275 -8.83 -20.48 -5.66
CA GLY A 275 -10.04 -19.68 -5.86
C GLY A 275 -10.87 -20.11 -7.05
N SER A 276 -10.26 -20.80 -8.04
CA SER A 276 -10.99 -21.33 -9.20
C SER A 276 -10.41 -22.64 -9.68
N ILE A 277 -11.27 -23.48 -10.27
CA ILE A 277 -10.91 -24.74 -10.92
C ILE A 277 -11.75 -24.92 -12.17
N HIS A 278 -11.11 -25.19 -13.30
CA HIS A 278 -11.75 -25.36 -14.60
C HIS A 278 -11.25 -26.62 -15.30
N GLY A 279 -12.18 -27.50 -15.70
CA GLY A 279 -11.86 -28.71 -16.43
C GLY A 279 -13.11 -29.52 -16.76
N GLY A 280 -13.06 -30.22 -17.91
CA GLY A 280 -14.18 -31.01 -18.40
C GLY A 280 -15.27 -30.18 -19.10
N VAL A 281 -15.99 -30.84 -20.02
CA VAL A 281 -17.09 -30.23 -20.81
C VAL A 281 -18.37 -31.02 -20.73
N ARG A 282 -18.30 -32.30 -20.31
CA ARG A 282 -19.45 -33.21 -20.28
C ARG A 282 -19.24 -34.31 -19.21
N GLN A 283 -20.32 -34.72 -18.54
CA GLN A 283 -20.32 -35.66 -17.40
C GLN A 283 -19.74 -37.05 -17.72
N ASN A 284 -19.73 -37.51 -18.96
CA ASN A 284 -19.24 -38.82 -19.35
C ASN A 284 -17.91 -38.80 -20.12
N ILE A 285 -17.17 -37.69 -19.99
CA ILE A 285 -15.81 -37.53 -20.61
C ILE A 285 -14.86 -37.10 -19.49
N ILE A 286 -13.85 -37.91 -19.20
CA ILE A 286 -12.70 -37.52 -18.39
C ILE A 286 -11.88 -36.56 -19.24
N PRO A 287 -11.59 -35.32 -18.79
CA PRO A 287 -10.88 -34.33 -19.61
C PRO A 287 -9.38 -34.66 -19.72
N GLU A 288 -8.72 -33.94 -20.62
CA GLU A 288 -7.27 -34.04 -20.80
C GLU A 288 -6.52 -33.13 -19.81
N LYS A 289 -7.17 -32.05 -19.34
CA LYS A 289 -6.55 -31.01 -18.51
C LYS A 289 -7.51 -30.41 -17.51
N VAL A 290 -6.96 -30.01 -16.35
CA VAL A 290 -7.61 -29.14 -15.35
C VAL A 290 -6.68 -27.97 -15.04
N GLU A 291 -7.22 -26.77 -15.01
CA GLU A 291 -6.53 -25.54 -14.58
C GLU A 291 -7.10 -25.07 -13.27
N MET A 292 -6.21 -24.65 -12.35
CA MET A 292 -6.57 -24.07 -11.06
C MET A 292 -5.84 -22.75 -10.89
N LEU A 293 -6.56 -21.72 -10.40
CA LEU A 293 -5.98 -20.42 -10.04
C LEU A 293 -6.15 -20.21 -8.54
N GLY A 294 -5.12 -19.63 -7.94
CA GLY A 294 -5.09 -19.40 -6.51
C GLY A 294 -4.29 -18.16 -6.13
N THR A 295 -4.22 -17.90 -4.84
CA THR A 295 -3.41 -16.85 -4.26
C THR A 295 -2.67 -17.32 -3.02
N VAL A 296 -1.48 -16.78 -2.79
CA VAL A 296 -0.68 -17.00 -1.59
C VAL A 296 -0.48 -15.66 -0.88
N ARG A 297 -0.66 -15.66 0.46
CA ARG A 297 -0.40 -14.49 1.32
C ARG A 297 0.63 -14.87 2.38
N THR A 298 1.67 -14.04 2.52
CA THR A 298 2.75 -14.26 3.49
C THR A 298 3.26 -12.94 4.06
N TYR A 299 3.98 -13.00 5.18
CA TYR A 299 4.47 -11.78 5.86
C TYR A 299 6.00 -11.75 6.00
N GLY A 300 6.69 -12.64 5.32
CA GLY A 300 8.16 -12.66 5.34
C GLY A 300 8.74 -13.54 4.25
N GLN A 301 9.89 -13.15 3.72
CA GLN A 301 10.54 -13.82 2.59
C GLN A 301 10.88 -15.29 2.85
N LYS A 302 11.31 -15.65 4.08
CA LYS A 302 11.63 -17.04 4.44
C LYS A 302 10.38 -17.92 4.42
N GLN A 303 9.26 -17.41 4.97
CA GLN A 303 7.97 -18.10 4.97
C GLN A 303 7.45 -18.26 3.53
N GLN A 304 7.52 -17.20 2.71
CA GLN A 304 7.13 -17.23 1.29
C GLN A 304 7.92 -18.30 0.52
N ALA A 305 9.25 -18.30 0.64
CA ALA A 305 10.10 -19.28 -0.02
C ALA A 305 9.78 -20.74 0.41
N LEU A 306 9.52 -20.97 1.70
CA LEU A 306 9.09 -22.27 2.19
C LEU A 306 7.76 -22.69 1.57
N ILE A 307 6.76 -21.81 1.56
CA ILE A 307 5.42 -22.12 1.01
C ILE A 307 5.50 -22.41 -0.48
N HIS A 308 6.23 -21.58 -1.27
CA HIS A 308 6.42 -21.84 -2.71
C HIS A 308 7.06 -23.19 -2.98
N LYS A 309 8.11 -23.54 -2.23
CA LYS A 309 8.75 -24.85 -2.32
C LYS A 309 7.76 -25.97 -2.02
N ARG A 310 6.97 -25.84 -0.94
CA ARG A 310 6.00 -26.86 -0.58
C ARG A 310 4.85 -27.01 -1.56
N ILE A 311 4.37 -25.89 -2.14
CA ILE A 311 3.36 -25.93 -3.22
C ILE A 311 3.89 -26.77 -4.39
N TYR A 312 5.09 -26.47 -4.85
CA TYR A 312 5.71 -27.19 -5.95
C TYR A 312 5.85 -28.69 -5.66
N GLU A 313 6.44 -29.03 -4.51
CA GLU A 313 6.66 -30.43 -4.11
C GLU A 313 5.35 -31.20 -3.96
N ILE A 314 4.37 -30.65 -3.28
CA ILE A 314 3.09 -31.31 -3.03
C ILE A 314 2.31 -31.46 -4.33
N ALA A 315 2.17 -30.42 -5.12
CA ALA A 315 1.41 -30.48 -6.37
C ALA A 315 2.00 -31.48 -7.35
N THR A 316 3.32 -31.44 -7.57
CA THR A 316 3.98 -32.35 -8.52
C THR A 316 3.93 -33.81 -8.03
N LYS A 317 4.24 -34.08 -6.76
CA LYS A 317 4.26 -35.46 -6.24
C LYS A 317 2.87 -36.07 -6.12
N THR A 318 1.85 -35.30 -5.76
CA THR A 318 0.47 -35.77 -5.75
C THR A 318 -0.02 -36.07 -7.17
N GLY A 319 0.31 -35.23 -8.14
CA GLY A 319 0.00 -35.48 -9.55
C GLY A 319 0.70 -36.73 -10.09
N GLU A 320 2.00 -36.90 -9.82
CA GLU A 320 2.77 -38.10 -10.19
C GLU A 320 2.14 -39.38 -9.61
N ALA A 321 1.72 -39.37 -8.36
CA ALA A 321 1.06 -40.50 -7.70
C ALA A 321 -0.26 -40.90 -8.40
N ALA A 322 -0.95 -39.94 -9.02
CA ALA A 322 -2.14 -40.14 -9.84
C ALA A 322 -1.82 -40.44 -11.33
N GLY A 323 -0.54 -40.48 -11.73
CA GLY A 323 -0.10 -40.65 -13.11
C GLY A 323 -0.21 -39.40 -13.98
N ALA A 324 -0.56 -38.24 -13.36
CA ALA A 324 -0.67 -36.95 -14.03
C ALA A 324 0.64 -36.16 -14.00
N THR A 325 0.79 -35.20 -14.90
CA THR A 325 1.86 -34.19 -14.82
C THR A 325 1.27 -32.85 -14.39
N VAL A 326 2.01 -32.12 -13.53
CA VAL A 326 1.55 -30.83 -12.98
C VAL A 326 2.55 -29.74 -13.31
N ASN A 327 2.08 -28.70 -13.98
CA ASN A 327 2.82 -27.44 -14.13
C ASN A 327 2.41 -26.49 -13.02
N VAL A 328 3.40 -25.93 -12.32
CA VAL A 328 3.22 -24.99 -11.21
C VAL A 328 3.85 -23.66 -11.60
N GLU A 329 3.03 -22.62 -11.67
CA GLU A 329 3.44 -21.25 -11.95
C GLU A 329 3.10 -20.39 -10.73
N ILE A 330 4.10 -19.70 -10.16
CA ILE A 330 3.92 -18.77 -9.05
C ILE A 330 4.53 -17.44 -9.46
N GLU A 331 3.68 -16.42 -9.54
CA GLU A 331 4.07 -15.06 -9.87
C GLU A 331 4.01 -14.20 -8.61
N LYS A 332 5.14 -13.58 -8.24
CA LYS A 332 5.21 -12.63 -7.13
C LYS A 332 4.70 -11.28 -7.61
N ILE A 333 3.64 -10.79 -6.98
CA ILE A 333 3.03 -9.50 -7.31
C ILE A 333 3.58 -8.42 -6.39
N TYR A 334 3.33 -8.52 -5.07
CA TYR A 334 3.84 -7.56 -4.07
C TYR A 334 4.64 -8.27 -2.98
N PRO A 335 5.77 -7.68 -2.54
CA PRO A 335 6.40 -8.05 -1.27
C PRO A 335 5.48 -7.74 -0.08
N ALA A 336 5.79 -8.28 1.09
CA ALA A 336 5.11 -7.87 2.31
C ALA A 336 5.48 -6.42 2.67
N THR A 337 4.49 -5.63 3.08
CA THR A 337 4.72 -4.30 3.65
C THR A 337 5.25 -4.48 5.07
N VAL A 338 6.52 -4.13 5.28
CA VAL A 338 7.22 -4.34 6.55
C VAL A 338 7.72 -3.01 7.09
N ASN A 339 7.04 -2.47 8.06
CA ASN A 339 7.50 -1.29 8.76
C ASN A 339 8.81 -1.59 9.50
N ASN A 340 9.84 -0.78 9.25
CA ASN A 340 11.14 -0.95 9.89
C ASN A 340 10.98 -0.81 11.41
N PRO A 341 11.36 -1.82 12.23
CA PRO A 341 11.12 -1.78 13.67
C PRO A 341 11.79 -0.61 14.38
N ASP A 342 13.05 -0.31 14.05
CA ASP A 342 13.83 0.76 14.70
C ASP A 342 13.25 2.14 14.33
N LEU A 343 12.89 2.33 13.06
CA LEU A 343 12.21 3.56 12.61
C LEU A 343 10.84 3.71 13.27
N THR A 344 10.08 2.63 13.38
CA THR A 344 8.75 2.65 14.01
C THR A 344 8.84 2.98 15.49
N GLU A 345 9.75 2.35 16.22
CA GLU A 345 9.98 2.65 17.64
C GLU A 345 10.36 4.11 17.86
N LYS A 346 11.24 4.62 17.01
CA LYS A 346 11.65 6.03 17.02
C LYS A 346 10.50 6.98 16.77
N MET A 347 9.63 6.69 15.79
CA MET A 347 8.60 7.61 15.30
C MET A 347 7.24 7.48 15.99
N VAL A 348 7.00 6.43 16.78
CA VAL A 348 5.72 6.25 17.47
C VAL A 348 5.42 7.36 18.48
N SER A 349 6.43 7.94 19.10
CA SER A 349 6.29 9.10 19.99
C SER A 349 5.75 10.32 19.24
N THR A 350 6.19 10.55 18.02
CA THR A 350 5.68 11.60 17.13
C THR A 350 4.21 11.38 16.78
N LEU A 351 3.83 10.13 16.46
CA LEU A 351 2.42 9.79 16.19
C LEU A 351 1.53 10.04 17.41
N LYS A 352 2.00 9.67 18.63
CA LYS A 352 1.29 9.95 19.88
C LYS A 352 1.17 11.45 20.16
N LEU A 353 2.20 12.22 19.84
CA LEU A 353 2.19 13.66 20.02
C LEU A 353 1.14 14.34 19.11
N VAL A 354 1.04 13.90 17.85
CA VAL A 354 0.16 14.56 16.85
C VAL A 354 -1.30 14.17 17.01
N ALA A 355 -1.61 12.92 17.37
CA ALA A 355 -2.98 12.41 17.44
C ALA A 355 -3.55 12.34 18.88
N GLY A 356 -2.70 12.35 19.91
CA GLY A 356 -3.03 11.96 21.28
C GLY A 356 -2.79 10.46 21.50
N GLU A 357 -2.24 10.09 22.65
CA GLU A 357 -1.84 8.68 22.93
C GLU A 357 -3.03 7.71 22.84
N GLU A 358 -4.22 8.15 23.29
CA GLU A 358 -5.47 7.39 23.26
C GLU A 358 -5.99 7.11 21.85
N ASN A 359 -5.52 7.85 20.85
CA ASN A 359 -5.93 7.73 19.45
C ASN A 359 -4.96 6.94 18.60
N ILE A 360 -3.88 6.42 19.20
CA ILE A 360 -2.92 5.56 18.53
C ILE A 360 -3.23 4.10 18.80
N ILE A 361 -3.47 3.34 17.73
CA ILE A 361 -3.88 1.95 17.79
C ILE A 361 -2.79 1.07 17.18
N TYR A 362 -2.28 0.11 17.97
CA TYR A 362 -1.45 -0.97 17.43
C TYR A 362 -2.37 -2.04 16.85
N HIS A 363 -2.25 -2.34 15.54
CA HIS A 363 -3.15 -3.27 14.86
C HIS A 363 -2.49 -4.61 14.54
N ASP A 364 -3.30 -5.65 14.37
CA ASP A 364 -2.85 -6.95 13.86
C ASP A 364 -2.46 -6.85 12.36
N PRO A 365 -1.58 -7.74 11.86
CA PRO A 365 -1.23 -7.76 10.44
C PRO A 365 -2.49 -8.03 9.59
N ILE A 366 -2.63 -7.31 8.49
CA ILE A 366 -3.77 -7.46 7.57
C ILE A 366 -3.36 -8.23 6.32
N THR A 367 -4.32 -8.95 5.74
CA THR A 367 -4.09 -9.81 4.56
C THR A 367 -4.16 -9.06 3.23
N GLY A 368 -4.55 -7.77 3.24
CA GLY A 368 -4.40 -6.87 2.12
C GLY A 368 -2.92 -6.70 1.75
N ALA A 369 -2.65 -6.24 0.55
CA ALA A 369 -1.31 -5.95 0.07
C ALA A 369 -1.20 -4.48 -0.35
N GLU A 370 0.04 -3.98 -0.44
CA GLU A 370 0.35 -2.60 -0.71
C GLU A 370 1.74 -2.53 -1.37
N ASP A 371 1.85 -1.87 -2.51
CA ASP A 371 3.09 -1.81 -3.27
C ASP A 371 4.13 -0.82 -2.68
N PHE A 372 3.75 -0.02 -1.67
CA PHE A 372 4.69 0.72 -0.82
C PHE A 372 5.83 -0.16 -0.31
N SER A 373 5.58 -1.46 -0.20
CA SER A 373 6.57 -2.49 0.14
C SER A 373 7.83 -2.46 -0.73
N TYR A 374 7.74 -2.06 -2.00
CA TYR A 374 8.92 -1.92 -2.87
C TYR A 374 9.85 -0.80 -2.39
N TYR A 375 9.30 0.34 -1.95
CA TYR A 375 10.13 1.40 -1.36
C TYR A 375 10.78 0.99 -0.04
N GLN A 376 10.08 0.17 0.76
CA GLN A 376 10.61 -0.35 2.03
C GLN A 376 11.74 -1.37 1.83
N MET A 377 11.93 -1.90 0.63
CA MET A 377 13.09 -2.73 0.29
C MET A 377 14.37 -1.89 0.07
N GLU A 378 14.22 -0.60 -0.26
CA GLU A 378 15.32 0.32 -0.60
C GLU A 378 15.73 1.21 0.59
N ALA A 379 14.78 1.56 1.48
CA ALA A 379 15.04 2.40 2.65
C ALA A 379 14.14 2.01 3.83
N PRO A 380 14.55 2.29 5.09
CA PRO A 380 13.66 2.18 6.24
C PRO A 380 12.35 2.94 6.00
N GLY A 381 11.21 2.24 6.11
CA GLY A 381 9.90 2.82 5.86
C GLY A 381 8.92 2.61 7.02
N LEU A 382 8.01 3.56 7.19
CA LEU A 382 6.88 3.46 8.10
C LEU A 382 5.60 3.84 7.34
N PHE A 383 4.69 2.87 7.25
CA PHE A 383 3.37 2.98 6.65
C PHE A 383 2.31 2.89 7.74
N ILE A 384 1.42 3.87 7.80
CA ILE A 384 0.37 3.97 8.83
C ILE A 384 -1.02 4.01 8.21
N PHE A 385 -2.06 3.72 9.01
CA PHE A 385 -3.43 3.90 8.57
C PHE A 385 -4.07 5.09 9.29
N LEU A 386 -4.69 5.97 8.51
CA LEU A 386 -5.41 7.15 8.99
C LEU A 386 -6.91 6.86 9.04
N GLY A 387 -7.58 7.22 10.11
CA GLY A 387 -9.02 7.06 10.23
C GLY A 387 -9.81 7.97 9.29
N GLY A 388 -10.76 7.38 8.56
CA GLY A 388 -11.68 8.05 7.63
C GLY A 388 -13.15 7.75 7.89
N MET A 389 -13.48 6.94 8.91
CA MET A 389 -14.86 6.63 9.30
C MET A 389 -15.45 7.75 10.15
N PRO A 390 -16.70 8.19 9.89
CA PRO A 390 -17.38 9.14 10.75
C PRO A 390 -17.45 8.66 12.22
N LYS A 391 -17.37 9.60 13.16
CA LYS A 391 -17.43 9.29 14.61
C LYS A 391 -18.72 8.58 14.99
N GLY A 392 -18.59 7.58 15.84
CA GLY A 392 -19.71 6.84 16.43
C GLY A 392 -20.40 5.87 15.49
N LYS A 393 -19.82 5.57 14.33
CA LYS A 393 -20.30 4.50 13.43
C LYS A 393 -19.71 3.16 13.84
N ASP A 394 -20.45 2.08 13.57
CA ASP A 394 -19.95 0.71 13.70
C ASP A 394 -19.10 0.37 12.45
N PRO A 395 -17.84 -0.07 12.59
CA PRO A 395 -17.00 -0.45 11.47
C PRO A 395 -17.59 -1.55 10.57
N THR A 396 -18.49 -2.39 11.09
CA THR A 396 -19.16 -3.46 10.34
C THR A 396 -20.33 -2.96 9.48
N GLU A 397 -20.83 -1.77 9.73
CA GLU A 397 -21.95 -1.15 9.03
C GLU A 397 -21.52 -0.11 7.99
N VAL A 398 -20.23 0.24 7.94
CA VAL A 398 -19.71 1.18 6.94
C VAL A 398 -19.14 0.45 5.74
N ALA A 399 -19.22 1.08 4.58
CA ALA A 399 -18.73 0.52 3.34
C ALA A 399 -17.20 0.32 3.39
N ALA A 400 -16.76 -0.88 3.01
CA ALA A 400 -15.35 -1.20 2.88
C ALA A 400 -14.73 -0.56 1.63
N HIS A 401 -13.41 -0.55 1.57
CA HIS A 401 -12.67 -0.21 0.35
C HIS A 401 -13.12 -1.07 -0.84
N HIS A 402 -12.95 -0.56 -2.06
CA HIS A 402 -13.29 -1.21 -3.33
C HIS A 402 -14.79 -1.46 -3.52
N THR A 403 -15.65 -0.75 -2.79
CA THR A 403 -17.11 -0.87 -2.94
C THR A 403 -17.73 0.41 -3.51
N PRO A 404 -18.90 0.30 -4.22
CA PRO A 404 -19.59 1.46 -4.79
C PRO A 404 -20.06 2.52 -3.78
N ASP A 405 -20.18 2.13 -2.51
CA ASP A 405 -20.66 2.98 -1.42
C ASP A 405 -19.52 3.46 -0.50
N PHE A 406 -18.27 3.26 -0.91
CA PHE A 406 -17.09 3.71 -0.18
C PHE A 406 -17.18 5.21 0.12
N PHE A 407 -16.94 5.58 1.37
CA PHE A 407 -17.04 6.95 1.84
C PHE A 407 -15.95 7.26 2.88
N ILE A 408 -15.42 8.47 2.83
CA ILE A 408 -14.44 9.00 3.78
C ILE A 408 -14.95 10.31 4.36
N ASP A 409 -14.95 10.42 5.69
CA ASP A 409 -15.17 11.67 6.43
C ASP A 409 -13.91 12.55 6.31
N GLU A 410 -14.06 13.69 5.66
CA GLU A 410 -12.97 14.62 5.35
C GLU A 410 -12.36 15.30 6.60
N SER A 411 -13.05 15.29 7.73
CA SER A 411 -12.54 15.86 9.00
C SER A 411 -11.27 15.16 9.52
N GLY A 412 -10.96 13.96 9.01
CA GLY A 412 -9.74 13.21 9.34
C GLY A 412 -8.50 13.66 8.55
N LEU A 413 -8.66 14.34 7.41
CA LEU A 413 -7.56 14.59 6.47
C LEU A 413 -6.45 15.44 7.06
N ILE A 414 -6.81 16.45 7.85
CA ILE A 414 -5.84 17.37 8.44
C ILE A 414 -4.93 16.69 9.46
N LEU A 415 -5.38 15.63 10.11
CA LEU A 415 -4.52 14.80 10.96
C LEU A 415 -3.44 14.10 10.11
N GLY A 416 -3.76 13.63 8.91
CA GLY A 416 -2.79 13.05 7.97
C GLY A 416 -1.72 14.06 7.56
N VAL A 417 -2.13 15.29 7.23
CA VAL A 417 -1.20 16.39 6.91
C VAL A 417 -0.26 16.68 8.08
N ARG A 418 -0.78 16.78 9.30
CA ARG A 418 0.03 16.98 10.51
C ARG A 418 0.97 15.81 10.76
N ALA A 419 0.47 14.58 10.67
CA ALA A 419 1.25 13.38 10.95
C ALA A 419 2.46 13.25 10.03
N LEU A 420 2.29 13.35 8.71
CA LEU A 420 3.41 13.28 7.77
C LEU A 420 4.39 14.45 7.93
N SER A 421 3.88 15.66 8.20
CA SER A 421 4.75 16.82 8.45
C SER A 421 5.58 16.64 9.72
N TYR A 422 4.97 16.15 10.82
CA TYR A 422 5.67 15.89 12.08
C TYR A 422 6.71 14.79 11.93
N LEU A 423 6.34 13.64 11.32
CA LEU A 423 7.27 12.54 11.05
C LEU A 423 8.51 13.02 10.27
N THR A 424 8.28 13.91 9.29
CA THR A 424 9.38 14.46 8.48
C THR A 424 10.33 15.31 9.33
N VAL A 425 9.81 16.29 10.06
CA VAL A 425 10.67 17.22 10.81
C VAL A 425 11.33 16.55 12.01
N ASP A 426 10.64 15.60 12.66
CA ASP A 426 11.20 14.87 13.80
C ASP A 426 12.31 13.91 13.38
N TYR A 427 12.11 13.19 12.26
CA TYR A 427 13.16 12.35 11.70
C TYR A 427 14.40 13.16 11.32
N MET A 428 14.23 14.32 10.64
CA MET A 428 15.31 15.20 10.24
C MET A 428 16.09 15.78 11.42
N ASN A 429 15.42 15.99 12.56
CA ASN A 429 16.03 16.51 13.77
C ASN A 429 16.66 15.42 14.68
N GLY A 430 16.64 14.16 14.25
CA GLY A 430 17.31 13.05 14.95
C GLY A 430 16.50 12.46 16.11
N ASN A 431 15.22 12.76 16.19
CA ASN A 431 14.29 12.21 17.20
C ASN A 431 13.74 10.86 16.79
#